data_8f18e647dd72eb0e05d0d04655817ff9
#
_entry.id   8f18e647dd72eb0e05d0d04655817ff9
#
_cell.length_a   1.000
_cell.length_b   1.000
_cell.length_c   1.000
_cell.angle_alpha   90.00
_cell.angle_beta   90.00
_cell.angle_gamma   90.00
#
_symmetry.space_group_name_H-M   'P 1'
#
loop_
_entity.id
_entity.type
_entity.pdbx_description
1 polymer ?
#
loop_
_entity_poly.entity_id
_entity_poly.type
_entity_poly.pdbx_seq_one_letter_code
_entity_poly.pdbx_strand_id
1 'polypeptide(L)'
;QLMYEEAKATDYQFGMVVANQAIGDAYNTIANMGDKALESYQDALTELSNISDQHPYRAQLLLKMSNVLQRKGRLEEAEKILEEMEKILYQEPDYPTDFFFCIEKTNFAISHGHLSQDYLDEANIWLHKMDSIYQLHPEKFYRFHLDYTTAAYYRAMGNWDKQYWKQALDIYSKLQAEYSGNKRSTYYRWTSLEKIYLCKIQGMAMEACRIYQELYPPIDTLASQSYIRQINTIKAKYQVDKAETASNNEYNKIITSILVGTMALV
;
A
#
# COMPACT_ATOMS: atom_id res chain seq x y z
N GLN A 1 -16.08 -11.53 4.13
CA GLN A 1 -17.35 -11.39 4.87
C GLN A 1 -17.91 -12.77 5.26
N LEU A 2 -18.06 -13.74 4.35
CA LEU A 2 -18.52 -15.12 4.67
C LEU A 2 -17.68 -15.76 5.78
N MET A 3 -16.35 -15.68 5.71
CA MET A 3 -15.45 -16.22 6.73
C MET A 3 -15.67 -15.60 8.12
N TYR A 4 -15.98 -14.31 8.18
CA TYR A 4 -16.30 -13.63 9.44
C TYR A 4 -17.63 -14.14 10.01
N GLU A 5 -18.67 -14.24 9.17
CA GLU A 5 -19.99 -14.73 9.60
C GLU A 5 -19.93 -16.18 10.08
N GLU A 6 -19.15 -17.05 9.43
CA GLU A 6 -18.94 -18.42 9.87
C GLU A 6 -18.18 -18.48 11.21
N ALA A 7 -17.10 -17.70 11.36
CA ALA A 7 -16.36 -17.61 12.60
C ALA A 7 -17.23 -17.13 13.76
N LYS A 8 -18.07 -16.14 13.51
CA LYS A 8 -19.02 -15.59 14.47
C LYS A 8 -20.11 -16.61 14.84
N ALA A 9 -20.65 -17.34 13.87
CA ALA A 9 -21.67 -18.36 14.10
C ALA A 9 -21.14 -19.55 14.93
N THR A 10 -19.84 -19.82 14.88
CA THR A 10 -19.17 -20.88 15.61
C THR A 10 -18.45 -20.42 16.88
N ASP A 11 -18.60 -19.15 17.24
CA ASP A 11 -17.87 -18.49 18.35
C ASP A 11 -16.33 -18.65 18.27
N TYR A 12 -15.80 -18.70 17.03
CA TYR A 12 -14.37 -18.82 16.79
C TYR A 12 -13.73 -17.43 16.75
N GLN A 13 -13.38 -16.89 17.90
CA GLN A 13 -12.89 -15.52 18.07
C GLN A 13 -11.66 -15.21 17.20
N PHE A 14 -10.62 -16.07 17.19
CA PHE A 14 -9.45 -15.84 16.34
C PHE A 14 -9.79 -15.91 14.84
N GLY A 15 -10.79 -16.66 14.45
CA GLY A 15 -11.32 -16.67 13.08
C GLY A 15 -11.88 -15.31 12.66
N MET A 16 -12.54 -14.57 13.58
CA MET A 16 -13.01 -13.21 13.31
C MET A 16 -11.83 -12.24 13.12
N VAL A 17 -10.76 -12.35 13.91
CA VAL A 17 -9.53 -11.58 13.74
C VAL A 17 -8.94 -11.77 12.34
N VAL A 18 -8.73 -13.02 11.94
CA VAL A 18 -8.14 -13.36 10.62
C VAL A 18 -9.05 -12.93 9.48
N ALA A 19 -10.37 -13.02 9.65
CA ALA A 19 -11.35 -12.57 8.64
C ALA A 19 -11.28 -11.04 8.44
N ASN A 20 -11.27 -10.27 9.53
CA ASN A 20 -11.14 -8.81 9.47
C ASN A 20 -9.78 -8.38 8.87
N GLN A 21 -8.69 -9.07 9.23
CA GLN A 21 -7.40 -8.83 8.57
C GLN A 21 -7.48 -9.08 7.06
N ALA A 22 -8.06 -10.20 6.62
CA ALA A 22 -8.19 -10.53 5.21
C ALA A 22 -9.04 -9.50 4.44
N ILE A 23 -10.07 -8.95 5.06
CA ILE A 23 -10.87 -7.84 4.51
C ILE A 23 -10.00 -6.59 4.38
N GLY A 24 -9.23 -6.25 5.41
CA GLY A 24 -8.27 -5.14 5.39
C GLY A 24 -7.22 -5.30 4.29
N ASP A 25 -6.64 -6.49 4.15
CA ASP A 25 -5.68 -6.82 3.08
C ASP A 25 -6.30 -6.64 1.69
N ALA A 26 -7.56 -7.06 1.50
CA ALA A 26 -8.27 -6.86 0.24
C ALA A 26 -8.47 -5.37 -0.07
N TYR A 27 -8.94 -4.57 0.90
CA TYR A 27 -9.06 -3.12 0.73
C TYR A 27 -7.73 -2.44 0.48
N ASN A 28 -6.65 -2.90 1.11
CA ASN A 28 -5.31 -2.36 0.94
C ASN A 28 -4.75 -2.52 -0.49
N THR A 29 -5.26 -3.48 -1.27
CA THR A 29 -4.90 -3.66 -2.69
C THR A 29 -5.66 -2.71 -3.63
N ILE A 30 -6.75 -2.09 -3.17
CA ILE A 30 -7.61 -1.23 -3.98
C ILE A 30 -7.20 0.23 -3.77
N ALA A 31 -6.96 0.95 -4.86
CA ALA A 31 -6.64 2.38 -4.79
C ALA A 31 -7.73 3.16 -4.03
N ASN A 32 -7.31 4.08 -3.18
CA ASN A 32 -8.16 4.95 -2.37
C ASN A 32 -9.02 4.24 -1.29
N MET A 33 -8.81 2.95 -1.02
CA MET A 33 -9.53 2.21 0.02
C MET A 33 -8.71 2.04 1.33
N GLY A 34 -7.63 2.78 1.50
CA GLY A 34 -6.76 2.68 2.68
C GLY A 34 -7.49 2.93 4.01
N ASP A 35 -8.48 3.83 4.06
CA ASP A 35 -9.24 4.06 5.30
C ASP A 35 -10.08 2.83 5.68
N LYS A 36 -10.70 2.16 4.70
CA LYS A 36 -11.42 0.91 4.95
C LYS A 36 -10.49 -0.23 5.35
N ALA A 37 -9.26 -0.24 4.83
CA ALA A 37 -8.25 -1.18 5.29
C ALA A 37 -7.89 -0.94 6.76
N LEU A 38 -7.67 0.33 7.16
CA LEU A 38 -7.40 0.70 8.55
C LEU A 38 -8.56 0.35 9.49
N GLU A 39 -9.80 0.63 9.09
CA GLU A 39 -11.01 0.20 9.82
C GLU A 39 -11.00 -1.30 10.07
N SER A 40 -10.80 -2.10 9.02
CA SER A 40 -10.82 -3.57 9.12
C SER A 40 -9.68 -4.10 10.00
N TYR A 41 -8.50 -3.50 9.96
CA TYR A 41 -7.40 -3.86 10.87
C TYR A 41 -7.68 -3.44 12.32
N GLN A 42 -8.35 -2.30 12.53
CA GLN A 42 -8.79 -1.87 13.85
C GLN A 42 -9.85 -2.82 14.44
N ASP A 43 -10.80 -3.27 13.62
CA ASP A 43 -11.77 -4.29 14.01
C ASP A 43 -11.08 -5.60 14.39
N ALA A 44 -10.06 -6.01 13.62
CA ALA A 44 -9.25 -7.18 13.95
C ALA A 44 -8.50 -7.02 15.29
N LEU A 45 -7.95 -5.83 15.58
CA LEU A 45 -7.31 -5.55 16.87
C LEU A 45 -8.30 -5.59 18.03
N THR A 46 -9.52 -5.08 17.82
CA THR A 46 -10.60 -5.12 18.82
C THR A 46 -11.00 -6.55 19.15
N GLU A 47 -11.21 -7.39 18.13
CA GLU A 47 -11.50 -8.82 18.33
C GLU A 47 -10.32 -9.54 19.00
N LEU A 48 -9.09 -9.18 18.65
CA LEU A 48 -7.90 -9.77 19.27
C LEU A 48 -7.79 -9.42 20.76
N SER A 49 -8.12 -8.19 21.15
CA SER A 49 -8.11 -7.77 22.55
C SER A 49 -9.15 -8.51 23.41
N ASN A 50 -10.22 -9.01 22.80
CA ASN A 50 -11.18 -9.90 23.48
C ASN A 50 -10.57 -11.27 23.81
N ILE A 51 -9.50 -11.69 23.11
CA ILE A 51 -8.78 -12.94 23.36
C ILE A 51 -7.63 -12.69 24.35
N SER A 52 -6.75 -11.74 24.03
CA SER A 52 -5.61 -11.33 24.86
C SER A 52 -5.02 -10.03 24.34
N ASP A 53 -4.78 -9.07 25.24
CA ASP A 53 -4.09 -7.82 24.91
C ASP A 53 -2.62 -8.02 24.53
N GLN A 54 -2.01 -9.11 24.97
CA GLN A 54 -0.60 -9.46 24.72
C GLN A 54 -0.44 -10.53 23.64
N HIS A 55 -1.44 -10.70 22.76
CA HIS A 55 -1.36 -11.72 21.72
C HIS A 55 -0.30 -11.35 20.67
N PRO A 56 0.65 -12.27 20.31
CA PRO A 56 1.75 -11.97 19.36
C PRO A 56 1.27 -11.46 17.99
N TYR A 57 0.09 -11.86 17.55
CA TYR A 57 -0.52 -11.41 16.31
C TYR A 57 -0.81 -9.89 16.25
N ARG A 58 -0.81 -9.22 17.41
CA ARG A 58 -0.99 -7.76 17.52
C ARG A 58 0.06 -7.01 16.72
N ALA A 59 1.34 -7.39 16.85
CA ALA A 59 2.43 -6.76 16.10
C ALA A 59 2.23 -6.86 14.58
N GLN A 60 1.73 -7.99 14.07
CA GLN A 60 1.46 -8.16 12.64
C GLN A 60 0.33 -7.24 12.13
N LEU A 61 -0.73 -7.03 12.91
CA LEU A 61 -1.81 -6.09 12.56
C LEU A 61 -1.30 -4.64 12.58
N LEU A 62 -0.54 -4.26 13.60
CA LEU A 62 0.06 -2.93 13.71
C LEU A 62 1.02 -2.66 12.54
N LEU A 63 1.80 -3.65 12.11
CA LEU A 63 2.66 -3.55 10.94
C LEU A 63 1.87 -3.19 9.67
N LYS A 64 0.74 -3.86 9.44
CA LYS A 64 -0.14 -3.59 8.30
C LYS A 64 -0.74 -2.18 8.37
N MET A 65 -1.16 -1.75 9.56
CA MET A 65 -1.69 -0.39 9.77
C MET A 65 -0.62 0.68 9.52
N SER A 66 0.60 0.50 10.06
CA SER A 66 1.73 1.42 9.84
C SER A 66 2.00 1.60 8.34
N ASN A 67 2.07 0.50 7.58
CA ASN A 67 2.27 0.54 6.13
C ASN A 67 1.19 1.37 5.41
N VAL A 68 -0.08 1.18 5.76
CA VAL A 68 -1.18 1.95 5.15
C VAL A 68 -1.08 3.43 5.51
N LEU A 69 -0.81 3.75 6.78
CA LEU A 69 -0.69 5.13 7.26
C LEU A 69 0.46 5.87 6.58
N GLN A 70 1.64 5.25 6.48
CA GLN A 70 2.79 5.83 5.77
C GLN A 70 2.46 6.13 4.31
N ARG A 71 1.84 5.20 3.59
CA ARG A 71 1.43 5.41 2.19
C ARG A 71 0.38 6.51 2.02
N LYS A 72 -0.43 6.78 3.06
CA LYS A 72 -1.40 7.88 3.10
C LYS A 72 -0.78 9.21 3.55
N GLY A 73 0.49 9.24 3.94
CA GLY A 73 1.15 10.42 4.51
C GLY A 73 0.69 10.78 5.92
N ARG A 74 -0.01 9.88 6.63
CA ARG A 74 -0.43 10.06 8.04
C ARG A 74 0.72 9.66 8.97
N LEU A 75 1.83 10.40 8.88
CA LEU A 75 3.10 10.01 9.47
C LEU A 75 3.09 10.03 11.01
N GLU A 76 2.44 11.01 11.63
CA GLU A 76 2.32 11.08 13.09
C GLU A 76 1.58 9.88 13.70
N GLU A 77 0.59 9.35 12.97
CA GLU A 77 -0.14 8.17 13.42
C GLU A 77 0.67 6.89 13.18
N ALA A 78 1.40 6.84 12.07
CA ALA A 78 2.33 5.74 11.80
C ALA A 78 3.43 5.65 12.86
N GLU A 79 3.98 6.80 13.30
CA GLU A 79 5.01 6.88 14.32
C GLU A 79 4.53 6.26 15.65
N LYS A 80 3.33 6.62 16.12
CA LYS A 80 2.75 6.07 17.35
C LYS A 80 2.59 4.54 17.28
N ILE A 81 2.17 4.03 16.11
CA ILE A 81 2.06 2.59 15.90
C ILE A 81 3.42 1.92 15.92
N LEU A 82 4.43 2.53 15.29
CA LEU A 82 5.80 2.00 15.29
C LEU A 82 6.40 1.98 16.70
N GLU A 83 6.14 3.00 17.52
CA GLU A 83 6.55 3.02 18.93
C GLU A 83 5.86 1.91 19.76
N GLU A 84 4.58 1.64 19.51
CA GLU A 84 3.86 0.54 20.16
C GLU A 84 4.46 -0.81 19.76
N MET A 85 4.72 -1.02 18.46
CA MET A 85 5.34 -2.22 17.95
C MET A 85 6.72 -2.46 18.55
N GLU A 86 7.54 -1.43 18.67
CA GLU A 86 8.89 -1.53 19.23
C GLU A 86 8.86 -2.07 20.66
N LYS A 87 7.89 -1.64 21.47
CA LYS A 87 7.70 -2.15 22.85
C LYS A 87 7.28 -3.62 22.86
N ILE A 88 6.40 -4.04 21.94
CA ILE A 88 5.96 -5.44 21.84
C ILE A 88 7.13 -6.33 21.43
N LEU A 89 7.85 -5.95 20.37
CA LEU A 89 8.95 -6.75 19.83
C LEU A 89 10.17 -6.81 20.77
N TYR A 90 10.35 -5.80 21.62
CA TYR A 90 11.36 -5.84 22.67
C TYR A 90 11.07 -6.91 23.74
N GLN A 91 9.80 -7.16 24.03
CA GLN A 91 9.37 -8.15 25.02
C GLN A 91 9.29 -9.57 24.44
N GLU A 92 8.77 -9.68 23.21
CA GLU A 92 8.54 -10.95 22.52
C GLU A 92 9.10 -10.87 21.09
N PRO A 93 10.42 -11.08 20.90
CA PRO A 93 11.04 -11.03 19.57
C PRO A 93 10.48 -12.11 18.64
N ASP A 94 10.09 -11.70 17.43
CA ASP A 94 9.65 -12.57 16.34
C ASP A 94 10.39 -12.16 15.06
N TYR A 95 11.39 -12.94 14.64
CA TYR A 95 12.29 -12.53 13.57
C TYR A 95 11.59 -12.17 12.24
N PRO A 96 10.51 -12.83 11.79
CA PRO A 96 9.77 -12.38 10.63
C PRO A 96 9.17 -10.99 10.82
N THR A 97 8.51 -10.75 11.94
CA THR A 97 7.90 -9.45 12.27
C THR A 97 8.95 -8.39 12.53
N ASP A 98 10.06 -8.70 13.21
CA ASP A 98 11.20 -7.81 13.42
C ASP A 98 11.82 -7.35 12.10
N PHE A 99 11.96 -8.25 11.11
CA PHE A 99 12.48 -7.91 9.81
C PHE A 99 11.59 -6.89 9.08
N PHE A 100 10.27 -7.12 9.06
CA PHE A 100 9.32 -6.20 8.45
C PHE A 100 9.19 -4.89 9.23
N PHE A 101 9.31 -4.93 10.55
CA PHE A 101 9.38 -3.74 11.38
C PHE A 101 10.57 -2.85 11.00
N CYS A 102 11.75 -3.44 10.77
CA CYS A 102 12.91 -2.70 10.28
C CYS A 102 12.66 -2.04 8.92
N ILE A 103 11.90 -2.69 8.00
CA ILE A 103 11.47 -2.08 6.73
C ILE A 103 10.61 -0.85 6.99
N GLU A 104 9.59 -0.95 7.85
CA GLU A 104 8.67 0.15 8.12
C GLU A 104 9.38 1.32 8.82
N LYS A 105 10.28 1.06 9.76
CA LYS A 105 11.13 2.09 10.40
C LYS A 105 12.06 2.76 9.38
N THR A 106 12.66 1.98 8.48
CA THR A 106 13.48 2.54 7.39
C THR A 106 12.64 3.42 6.46
N ASN A 107 11.47 2.95 6.03
CA ASN A 107 10.58 3.72 5.16
C ASN A 107 10.08 5.00 5.84
N PHE A 108 9.75 4.93 7.13
CA PHE A 108 9.35 6.09 7.92
C PHE A 108 10.48 7.13 7.97
N ALA A 109 11.69 6.73 8.30
CA ALA A 109 12.86 7.61 8.34
C ALA A 109 13.17 8.19 6.93
N ILE A 110 13.14 7.39 5.86
CA ILE A 110 13.30 7.85 4.48
C ILE A 110 12.27 8.92 4.11
N SER A 111 11.02 8.78 4.54
CA SER A 111 9.95 9.74 4.22
C SER A 111 10.23 11.14 4.81
N HIS A 112 10.97 11.20 5.91
CA HIS A 112 11.43 12.43 6.55
C HIS A 112 12.84 12.87 6.12
N GLY A 113 13.56 12.04 5.37
CA GLY A 113 14.96 12.29 4.97
C GLY A 113 15.18 13.58 4.14
N HIS A 114 14.11 14.17 3.61
CA HIS A 114 14.17 15.48 2.95
C HIS A 114 14.25 16.65 3.95
N LEU A 115 13.93 16.44 5.23
CA LEU A 115 13.94 17.43 6.29
C LEU A 115 15.31 17.54 6.95
N SER A 116 15.98 16.42 7.23
CA SER A 116 17.29 16.35 7.88
C SER A 116 18.02 15.06 7.49
N GLN A 117 19.36 15.14 7.50
CA GLN A 117 20.24 14.00 7.32
C GLN A 117 20.11 12.99 8.48
N ASP A 118 19.79 13.44 9.68
CA ASP A 118 19.62 12.57 10.85
C ASP A 118 18.61 11.44 10.61
N TYR A 119 17.54 11.71 9.86
CA TYR A 119 16.58 10.69 9.47
C TYR A 119 17.17 9.63 8.53
N LEU A 120 18.10 10.02 7.66
CA LEU A 120 18.79 9.06 6.79
C LEU A 120 19.81 8.24 7.57
N ASP A 121 20.42 8.82 8.60
CA ASP A 121 21.30 8.10 9.52
C ASP A 121 20.49 7.07 10.34
N GLU A 122 19.31 7.45 10.80
CA GLU A 122 18.36 6.52 11.44
C GLU A 122 17.93 5.38 10.47
N ALA A 123 17.58 5.72 9.24
CA ALA A 123 17.24 4.73 8.22
C ALA A 123 18.38 3.72 8.00
N ASN A 124 19.63 4.18 8.01
CA ASN A 124 20.80 3.32 7.88
C ASN A 124 20.96 2.35 9.07
N ILE A 125 20.68 2.80 10.29
CA ILE A 125 20.68 1.94 11.49
C ILE A 125 19.69 0.79 11.32
N TRP A 126 18.47 1.08 10.87
CA TRP A 126 17.45 0.07 10.66
C TRP A 126 17.80 -0.88 9.51
N LEU A 127 18.44 -0.40 8.44
CA LEU A 127 18.95 -1.25 7.37
C LEU A 127 20.01 -2.24 7.86
N HIS A 128 20.95 -1.80 8.70
CA HIS A 128 21.95 -2.68 9.29
C HIS A 128 21.31 -3.74 10.20
N LYS A 129 20.27 -3.38 10.97
CA LYS A 129 19.52 -4.34 11.78
C LYS A 129 18.81 -5.37 10.91
N MET A 130 18.18 -4.90 9.81
CA MET A 130 17.53 -5.79 8.83
C MET A 130 18.54 -6.75 8.17
N ASP A 131 19.72 -6.27 7.78
CA ASP A 131 20.79 -7.13 7.24
C ASP A 131 21.26 -8.16 8.28
N SER A 132 21.42 -7.77 9.56
CA SER A 132 21.78 -8.68 10.63
C SER A 132 20.76 -9.81 10.79
N ILE A 133 19.46 -9.51 10.69
CA ILE A 133 18.39 -10.54 10.73
C ILE A 133 18.51 -11.45 9.50
N TYR A 134 18.75 -10.89 8.33
CA TYR A 134 18.93 -11.66 7.10
C TYR A 134 20.14 -12.61 7.16
N GLN A 135 21.26 -12.18 7.74
CA GLN A 135 22.45 -13.03 7.90
C GLN A 135 22.17 -14.27 8.77
N LEU A 136 21.28 -14.13 9.74
CA LEU A 136 20.87 -15.25 10.60
C LEU A 136 19.81 -16.14 9.90
N HIS A 137 18.99 -15.57 9.01
CA HIS A 137 17.88 -16.25 8.33
C HIS A 137 17.92 -15.93 6.81
N PRO A 138 18.88 -16.49 6.04
CA PRO A 138 19.16 -16.09 4.66
C PRO A 138 18.17 -16.67 3.64
N GLU A 139 16.91 -16.30 3.76
CA GLU A 139 15.87 -16.70 2.80
C GLU A 139 15.80 -15.76 1.61
N LYS A 140 15.52 -16.30 0.40
CA LYS A 140 15.40 -15.52 -0.84
C LYS A 140 14.36 -14.40 -0.73
N PHE A 141 13.29 -14.63 0.00
CA PHE A 141 12.24 -13.66 0.24
C PHE A 141 12.77 -12.42 1.00
N TYR A 142 13.51 -12.61 2.09
CA TYR A 142 14.12 -11.51 2.83
C TYR A 142 15.20 -10.80 2.04
N ARG A 143 15.94 -11.51 1.20
CA ARG A 143 16.96 -10.91 0.31
C ARG A 143 16.35 -9.87 -0.62
N PHE A 144 15.21 -10.18 -1.26
CA PHE A 144 14.54 -9.22 -2.10
C PHE A 144 14.19 -7.94 -1.34
N HIS A 145 13.57 -8.09 -0.17
CA HIS A 145 13.14 -6.95 0.62
C HIS A 145 14.32 -6.12 1.14
N LEU A 146 15.42 -6.76 1.55
CA LEU A 146 16.65 -6.08 1.97
C LEU A 146 17.23 -5.23 0.81
N ASP A 147 17.44 -5.84 -0.35
CA ASP A 147 17.99 -5.15 -1.52
C ASP A 147 17.05 -4.02 -1.99
N TYR A 148 15.74 -4.26 -2.00
CA TYR A 148 14.74 -3.26 -2.40
C TYR A 148 14.71 -2.05 -1.45
N THR A 149 14.74 -2.29 -0.13
CA THR A 149 14.74 -1.23 0.89
C THR A 149 16.08 -0.48 0.88
N THR A 150 17.20 -1.17 0.67
CA THR A 150 18.52 -0.55 0.48
C THR A 150 18.52 0.38 -0.73
N ALA A 151 17.92 -0.03 -1.85
CA ALA A 151 17.80 0.83 -3.03
C ALA A 151 16.89 2.05 -2.76
N ALA A 152 15.81 1.88 -1.98
CA ALA A 152 14.96 3.00 -1.56
C ALA A 152 15.72 4.01 -0.68
N TYR A 153 16.57 3.52 0.22
CA TYR A 153 17.47 4.36 1.01
C TYR A 153 18.45 5.15 0.12
N TYR A 154 19.15 4.50 -0.81
CA TYR A 154 20.03 5.20 -1.74
C TYR A 154 19.28 6.19 -2.64
N ARG A 155 18.04 5.88 -3.02
CA ARG A 155 17.20 6.83 -3.74
C ARG A 155 16.94 8.10 -2.92
N ALA A 156 16.69 7.99 -1.61
CA ALA A 156 16.50 9.13 -0.72
C ALA A 156 17.82 9.91 -0.52
N MET A 157 18.93 9.22 -0.30
CA MET A 157 20.28 9.82 -0.23
C MET A 157 20.62 10.59 -1.49
N GLY A 158 20.14 10.17 -2.65
CA GLY A 158 20.36 10.85 -3.93
C GLY A 158 19.81 12.27 -4.01
N ASN A 159 18.91 12.67 -3.11
CA ASN A 159 18.46 14.06 -3.00
C ASN A 159 19.55 14.98 -2.42
N TRP A 160 20.48 14.42 -1.65
CA TRP A 160 21.62 15.14 -1.06
C TRP A 160 22.89 15.00 -1.92
N ASP A 161 23.13 13.78 -2.46
CA ASP A 161 24.24 13.50 -3.36
C ASP A 161 23.79 12.57 -4.50
N LYS A 162 23.76 13.11 -5.71
CA LYS A 162 23.23 12.42 -6.92
C LYS A 162 23.94 11.11 -7.27
N GLN A 163 25.16 10.85 -6.74
CA GLN A 163 25.84 9.57 -6.97
C GLN A 163 25.04 8.38 -6.44
N TYR A 164 24.26 8.57 -5.36
CA TYR A 164 23.43 7.52 -4.77
C TYR A 164 22.28 7.10 -5.67
N TRP A 165 21.77 7.98 -6.55
CA TRP A 165 20.75 7.57 -7.53
C TRP A 165 21.26 6.50 -8.49
N LYS A 166 22.57 6.53 -8.84
CA LYS A 166 23.17 5.48 -9.66
C LYS A 166 23.21 4.15 -8.90
N GLN A 167 23.62 4.17 -7.63
CA GLN A 167 23.62 2.96 -6.79
C GLN A 167 22.22 2.36 -6.64
N ALA A 168 21.21 3.19 -6.40
CA ALA A 168 19.81 2.76 -6.35
C ALA A 168 19.37 2.12 -7.68
N LEU A 169 19.69 2.76 -8.81
CA LEU A 169 19.33 2.27 -10.14
C LEU A 169 20.01 0.93 -10.46
N ASP A 170 21.27 0.75 -10.03
CA ASP A 170 22.00 -0.51 -10.22
C ASP A 170 21.36 -1.66 -9.44
N ILE A 171 20.94 -1.43 -8.18
CA ILE A 171 20.26 -2.44 -7.37
C ILE A 171 18.89 -2.77 -7.96
N TYR A 172 18.06 -1.78 -8.29
CA TYR A 172 16.77 -2.03 -8.92
C TYR A 172 16.91 -2.73 -10.27
N SER A 173 17.98 -2.46 -11.02
CA SER A 173 18.25 -3.13 -12.30
C SER A 173 18.58 -4.61 -12.11
N LYS A 174 19.36 -4.97 -11.08
CA LYS A 174 19.66 -6.35 -10.71
C LYS A 174 18.38 -7.09 -10.28
N LEU A 175 17.58 -6.49 -9.41
CA LEU A 175 16.31 -7.05 -8.96
C LEU A 175 15.34 -7.24 -10.13
N GLN A 176 15.20 -6.24 -11.01
CA GLN A 176 14.35 -6.37 -12.20
C GLN A 176 14.79 -7.51 -13.11
N ALA A 177 16.09 -7.67 -13.34
CA ALA A 177 16.64 -8.75 -14.13
C ALA A 177 16.36 -10.13 -13.52
N GLU A 178 16.51 -10.27 -12.19
CA GLU A 178 16.25 -11.51 -11.47
C GLU A 178 14.78 -11.96 -11.60
N TYR A 179 13.84 -11.01 -11.56
CA TYR A 179 12.40 -11.30 -11.66
C TYR A 179 11.83 -11.15 -13.07
N SER A 180 12.67 -10.94 -14.09
CA SER A 180 12.24 -10.71 -15.48
C SER A 180 11.53 -11.92 -16.13
N GLY A 181 11.75 -13.13 -15.63
CA GLY A 181 11.07 -14.34 -16.09
C GLY A 181 9.55 -14.34 -15.84
N ASN A 182 9.08 -13.53 -14.89
CA ASN A 182 7.67 -13.31 -14.64
C ASN A 182 7.35 -11.81 -14.49
N LYS A 183 7.15 -11.13 -15.62
CA LYS A 183 6.84 -9.69 -15.67
C LYS A 183 5.51 -9.32 -15.00
N ARG A 184 4.67 -10.30 -14.63
CA ARG A 184 3.43 -10.07 -13.86
C ARG A 184 3.67 -10.15 -12.35
N SER A 185 4.84 -10.60 -11.90
CA SER A 185 5.16 -10.67 -10.48
C SER A 185 5.13 -9.28 -9.85
N THR A 186 4.70 -9.22 -8.60
CA THR A 186 4.69 -7.99 -7.80
C THR A 186 6.10 -7.40 -7.70
N TYR A 187 7.12 -8.24 -7.52
CA TYR A 187 8.52 -7.83 -7.41
C TYR A 187 9.05 -7.16 -8.68
N TYR A 188 8.76 -7.73 -9.87
CA TYR A 188 9.12 -7.10 -11.14
C TYR A 188 8.44 -5.75 -11.31
N ARG A 189 7.16 -5.66 -10.95
CA ARG A 189 6.39 -4.41 -11.05
C ARG A 189 6.92 -3.32 -10.12
N TRP A 190 7.17 -3.64 -8.85
CA TRP A 190 7.71 -2.68 -7.89
C TRP A 190 9.07 -2.14 -8.35
N THR A 191 10.01 -3.02 -8.69
CA THR A 191 11.33 -2.60 -9.16
C THR A 191 11.27 -1.78 -10.45
N SER A 192 10.37 -2.13 -11.38
CA SER A 192 10.19 -1.38 -12.62
C SER A 192 9.64 0.04 -12.37
N LEU A 193 8.69 0.19 -11.45
CA LEU A 193 8.15 1.51 -11.09
C LEU A 193 9.21 2.42 -10.48
N GLU A 194 10.04 1.90 -9.57
CA GLU A 194 11.15 2.65 -8.98
C GLU A 194 12.21 3.03 -10.02
N LYS A 195 12.52 2.14 -10.97
CA LYS A 195 13.42 2.46 -12.09
C LYS A 195 12.84 3.57 -12.97
N ILE A 196 11.55 3.51 -13.31
CA ILE A 196 10.89 4.57 -14.09
C ILE A 196 11.04 5.90 -13.35
N TYR A 197 10.79 5.93 -12.05
CA TYR A 197 10.94 7.13 -11.24
C TYR A 197 12.38 7.68 -11.29
N LEU A 198 13.39 6.84 -11.03
CA LEU A 198 14.80 7.23 -11.06
C LEU A 198 15.24 7.69 -12.46
N CYS A 199 14.83 7.01 -13.52
CA CYS A 199 15.10 7.43 -14.89
C CYS A 199 14.51 8.81 -15.18
N LYS A 200 13.29 9.10 -14.71
CA LYS A 200 12.64 10.41 -14.90
C LYS A 200 13.43 11.54 -14.23
N ILE A 201 13.82 11.40 -12.96
CA ILE A 201 14.57 12.44 -12.24
C ILE A 201 15.99 12.65 -12.78
N GLN A 202 16.57 11.62 -13.42
CA GLN A 202 17.89 11.70 -14.06
C GLN A 202 17.83 12.13 -15.54
N GLY A 203 16.65 12.47 -16.07
CA GLY A 203 16.47 12.89 -17.46
C GLY A 203 16.57 11.76 -18.49
N MET A 204 16.53 10.48 -18.07
CA MET A 204 16.62 9.30 -18.92
C MET A 204 15.25 8.91 -19.49
N ALA A 205 14.58 9.85 -20.17
CA ALA A 205 13.19 9.72 -20.60
C ALA A 205 12.93 8.50 -21.51
N MET A 206 13.85 8.20 -22.44
CA MET A 206 13.71 7.06 -23.35
C MET A 206 13.73 5.71 -22.61
N GLU A 207 14.60 5.57 -21.63
CA GLU A 207 14.66 4.35 -20.80
C GLU A 207 13.41 4.22 -19.93
N ALA A 208 12.95 5.32 -19.32
CA ALA A 208 11.70 5.32 -18.58
C ALA A 208 10.50 4.88 -19.45
N CYS A 209 10.40 5.38 -20.69
CA CYS A 209 9.38 4.97 -21.65
C CYS A 209 9.48 3.49 -22.02
N ARG A 210 10.69 2.98 -22.25
CA ARG A 210 10.92 1.56 -22.58
C ARG A 210 10.44 0.66 -21.45
N ILE A 211 10.82 0.95 -20.19
CA ILE A 211 10.41 0.16 -19.03
C ILE A 211 8.89 0.25 -18.84
N TYR A 212 8.30 1.44 -19.05
CA TYR A 212 6.86 1.63 -18.96
C TYR A 212 6.09 0.77 -19.98
N GLN A 213 6.57 0.72 -21.25
CA GLN A 213 5.97 -0.11 -22.30
C GLN A 213 6.07 -1.61 -21.99
N GLU A 214 7.18 -2.05 -21.35
CA GLU A 214 7.32 -3.45 -20.91
C GLU A 214 6.38 -3.79 -19.74
N LEU A 215 6.17 -2.84 -18.84
CA LEU A 215 5.31 -3.01 -17.66
C LEU A 215 3.82 -2.98 -18.06
N TYR A 216 3.47 -2.13 -19.01
CA TYR A 216 2.12 -1.93 -19.51
C TYR A 216 2.12 -2.11 -21.04
N PRO A 217 2.22 -3.35 -21.55
CA PRO A 217 2.18 -3.57 -22.98
C PRO A 217 0.92 -3.00 -23.58
N PRO A 218 0.99 -2.46 -24.83
CA PRO A 218 -0.18 -1.92 -25.52
C PRO A 218 -1.30 -2.95 -25.54
N ILE A 219 -2.52 -2.45 -25.42
CA ILE A 219 -3.75 -3.17 -25.09
C ILE A 219 -4.21 -4.06 -26.27
N ASP A 220 -3.50 -5.14 -26.51
CA ASP A 220 -3.86 -6.12 -27.56
C ASP A 220 -4.08 -7.55 -27.02
N THR A 221 -4.12 -7.72 -25.70
CA THR A 221 -4.40 -9.03 -25.10
C THR A 221 -5.87 -9.15 -24.69
N LEU A 222 -6.41 -10.38 -24.77
CA LEU A 222 -7.80 -10.71 -24.34
C LEU A 222 -8.13 -10.20 -22.91
N ALA A 223 -7.16 -10.18 -22.01
CA ALA A 223 -7.32 -9.65 -20.66
C ALA A 223 -7.53 -8.13 -20.65
N SER A 224 -6.82 -7.39 -21.50
CA SER A 224 -7.00 -5.95 -21.67
C SER A 224 -8.34 -5.61 -22.30
N GLN A 225 -8.80 -6.40 -23.26
CA GLN A 225 -10.12 -6.24 -23.85
C GLN A 225 -11.24 -6.48 -22.83
N SER A 226 -11.10 -7.46 -21.95
CA SER A 226 -12.03 -7.70 -20.85
C SER A 226 -12.06 -6.52 -19.88
N TYR A 227 -10.91 -5.99 -19.49
CA TYR A 227 -10.79 -4.82 -18.62
C TYR A 227 -11.40 -3.56 -19.24
N ILE A 228 -11.15 -3.32 -20.54
CA ILE A 228 -11.77 -2.21 -21.28
C ILE A 228 -13.29 -2.38 -21.36
N ARG A 229 -13.79 -3.60 -21.60
CA ARG A 229 -15.24 -3.85 -21.58
C ARG A 229 -15.82 -3.52 -20.21
N GLN A 230 -15.19 -3.93 -19.10
CA GLN A 230 -15.63 -3.58 -17.75
C GLN A 230 -15.63 -2.06 -17.52
N ILE A 231 -14.55 -1.36 -17.88
CA ILE A 231 -14.50 0.11 -17.79
C ILE A 231 -15.60 0.78 -18.62
N ASN A 232 -15.81 0.30 -19.85
CA ASN A 232 -16.84 0.86 -20.71
C ASN A 232 -18.24 0.58 -20.16
N THR A 233 -18.48 -0.60 -19.57
CA THR A 233 -19.73 -0.94 -18.90
C THR A 233 -19.98 -0.02 -17.69
N ILE A 234 -18.95 0.22 -16.87
CA ILE A 234 -19.02 1.15 -15.72
C ILE A 234 -19.27 2.58 -16.19
N LYS A 235 -18.59 3.03 -17.25
CA LYS A 235 -18.82 4.38 -17.83
C LYS A 235 -20.23 4.52 -18.38
N ALA A 236 -20.73 3.51 -19.10
CA ALA A 236 -22.08 3.53 -19.65
C ALA A 236 -23.13 3.59 -18.53
N LYS A 237 -22.96 2.78 -17.47
CA LYS A 237 -23.83 2.81 -16.29
C LYS A 237 -23.80 4.17 -15.60
N TYR A 238 -22.61 4.76 -15.41
CA TYR A 238 -22.46 6.10 -14.83
C TYR A 238 -23.15 7.19 -15.67
N GLN A 239 -23.08 7.09 -17.01
CA GLN A 239 -23.75 8.02 -17.90
C GLN A 239 -25.29 7.89 -17.84
N VAL A 240 -25.81 6.66 -17.72
CA VAL A 240 -27.24 6.39 -17.51
C VAL A 240 -27.69 6.98 -16.17
N ASP A 241 -26.98 6.66 -15.08
CA ASP A 241 -27.29 7.18 -13.73
C ASP A 241 -27.27 8.72 -13.70
N LYS A 242 -26.31 9.33 -14.41
CA LYS A 242 -26.21 10.79 -14.54
C LYS A 242 -27.37 11.38 -15.34
N ALA A 243 -27.78 10.72 -16.42
CA ALA A 243 -28.90 11.14 -17.24
C ALA A 243 -30.25 11.02 -16.47
N GLU A 244 -30.43 9.92 -15.73
CA GLU A 244 -31.61 9.73 -14.86
C GLU A 244 -31.66 10.78 -13.74
N THR A 245 -30.51 11.09 -13.11
CA THR A 245 -30.42 12.14 -12.08
C THR A 245 -30.74 13.51 -12.64
N ALA A 246 -30.27 13.84 -13.86
CA ALA A 246 -30.57 15.09 -14.54
C ALA A 246 -32.07 15.20 -14.88
N SER A 247 -32.65 14.11 -15.39
CA SER A 247 -34.09 14.03 -15.71
C SER A 247 -34.97 14.20 -14.47
N ASN A 248 -34.62 13.54 -13.38
CA ASN A 248 -35.33 13.67 -12.09
C ASN A 248 -35.23 15.10 -11.52
N ASN A 249 -34.08 15.76 -11.67
CA ASN A 249 -33.90 17.15 -11.25
C ASN A 249 -34.73 18.13 -12.08
N GLU A 250 -34.85 17.92 -13.40
CA GLU A 250 -35.76 18.72 -14.27
C GLU A 250 -37.23 18.49 -13.90
N TYR A 251 -37.62 17.24 -13.70
CA TYR A 251 -38.98 16.90 -13.28
C TYR A 251 -39.33 17.54 -11.92
N ASN A 252 -38.45 17.48 -10.95
CA ASN A 252 -38.64 18.16 -9.66
C ASN A 252 -38.74 19.68 -9.79
N LYS A 253 -37.96 20.31 -10.67
CA LYS A 253 -38.06 21.75 -10.98
C LYS A 253 -39.44 22.12 -11.55
N ILE A 254 -39.94 21.31 -12.45
CA ILE A 254 -41.26 21.50 -13.05
C ILE A 254 -42.39 21.41 -12.00
N ILE A 255 -42.32 20.34 -11.15
CA ILE A 255 -43.29 20.17 -10.07
C ILE A 255 -43.25 21.36 -9.10
N THR A 256 -42.04 21.78 -8.69
CA THR A 256 -41.88 22.93 -7.77
C THR A 256 -42.45 24.22 -8.41
N SER A 257 -42.22 24.44 -9.70
CA SER A 257 -42.74 25.62 -10.42
C SER A 257 -44.25 25.60 -10.50
N ILE A 258 -44.88 24.44 -10.74
CA ILE A 258 -46.34 24.27 -10.74
C ILE A 258 -46.91 24.55 -9.33
N LEU A 259 -46.29 23.98 -8.27
CA LEU A 259 -46.73 24.22 -6.88
C LEU A 259 -46.64 25.68 -6.46
N VAL A 260 -45.56 26.38 -6.85
CA VAL A 260 -45.37 27.80 -6.58
C VAL A 260 -46.41 28.63 -7.39
N GLY A 261 -46.67 28.28 -8.65
CA GLY A 261 -47.66 28.95 -9.50
C GLY A 261 -49.08 28.78 -8.96
N THR A 262 -49.44 27.61 -8.44
CA THR A 262 -50.79 27.38 -7.86
C THR A 262 -50.97 28.07 -6.51
N MET A 263 -49.91 28.21 -5.68
CA MET A 263 -49.96 28.98 -4.43
C MET A 263 -50.06 30.51 -4.65
N ALA A 264 -49.66 31.02 -5.81
CA ALA A 264 -49.75 32.44 -6.12
C ALA A 264 -51.14 32.84 -6.72
N LEU A 265 -52.02 31.86 -6.96
CA LEU A 265 -53.38 32.08 -7.51
C LEU A 265 -54.49 31.90 -6.45
N VAL A 266 -54.15 31.61 -5.20
CA VAL A 266 -55.05 31.57 -4.04
C VAL A 266 -54.73 32.77 -3.11
#